data_ff617758d1f4734fd31a78bcf3447d31
#
_entry.id   ff617758d1f4734fd31a78bcf3447d31
#
_cell.length_a   1.000
_cell.length_b   1.000
_cell.length_c   1.000
_cell.angle_alpha   90.00
_cell.angle_beta   90.00
_cell.angle_gamma   90.00
#
_symmetry.space_group_name_H-M   'P 1'
#
loop_
_entity.id
_entity.type
_entity.pdbx_description
1 polymer ?
#
loop_
_entity_poly.entity_id
_entity_poly.type
_entity_poly.pdbx_seq_one_letter_code
_entity_poly.pdbx_strand_id
1 'polypeptide(L)'
;MNMRLFRVLFGFFWFVGGVGNPLFSSGRISCEPLEEEASWSVCLQDGLDSLLQDELLFTSQLGLCVYDLTDDTLLYAYQAKQRMRPASTEKLVTAVTALSELGSDYRFATRLFYTGEIRGRVLHGDLYVVGGFDPCFGKEDLLSFGKALKESDVDSITGRLYADVSMKDTLQWGWGWCWDDDMPVLTPLLYGKKNIFIRTFSEVLHGLGIRHVFGGQARCPQNGVL
;
A
#
# COMPACT_ATOMS: atom_id res chain seq x y z
N MET A 1 -10.67 31.36 17.50
CA MET A 1 -10.15 31.35 16.13
C MET A 1 -10.15 29.89 15.68
N ASN A 2 -11.32 29.41 15.19
CA ASN A 2 -11.54 28.03 14.78
C ASN A 2 -11.08 27.88 13.33
N MET A 3 -9.95 27.22 13.14
CA MET A 3 -9.49 26.79 11.81
C MET A 3 -10.37 25.62 11.34
N ARG A 4 -11.31 25.87 10.45
CA ARG A 4 -12.07 24.82 9.78
C ARG A 4 -11.14 24.11 8.78
N LEU A 5 -10.93 22.83 8.96
CA LEU A 5 -10.12 22.00 8.09
C LEU A 5 -11.00 21.56 6.90
N PHE A 6 -10.84 22.21 5.75
CA PHE A 6 -11.48 21.78 4.51
C PHE A 6 -10.77 20.54 3.95
N ARG A 7 -11.48 19.44 3.84
CA ARG A 7 -11.02 18.24 3.12
C ARG A 7 -11.60 18.27 1.72
N VAL A 8 -10.78 18.68 0.76
CA VAL A 8 -11.12 18.61 -0.66
C VAL A 8 -10.56 17.31 -1.22
N LEU A 9 -11.42 16.49 -1.80
CA LEU A 9 -10.99 15.27 -2.49
C LEU A 9 -10.62 15.63 -3.93
N PHE A 10 -9.32 15.69 -4.24
CA PHE A 10 -8.84 15.86 -5.61
C PHE A 10 -8.80 14.51 -6.34
N GLY A 11 -9.56 14.37 -7.42
CA GLY A 11 -9.39 13.27 -8.37
C GLY A 11 -8.16 13.52 -9.26
N PHE A 12 -7.19 12.61 -9.23
CA PHE A 12 -5.99 12.70 -10.06
C PHE A 12 -6.27 12.31 -11.51
N PHE A 13 -5.85 13.16 -12.44
CA PHE A 13 -5.81 12.89 -13.88
C PHE A 13 -4.52 12.18 -14.27
N TRP A 14 -4.63 11.10 -15.02
CA TRP A 14 -3.50 10.52 -15.76
C TRP A 14 -3.70 10.72 -17.26
N PHE A 15 -2.74 11.39 -17.87
CA PHE A 15 -2.69 11.66 -19.30
C PHE A 15 -1.82 10.61 -19.98
N VAL A 16 -2.35 9.88 -20.93
CA VAL A 16 -1.57 9.06 -21.86
C VAL A 16 -1.63 9.71 -23.24
N GLY A 17 -0.59 10.42 -23.59
CA GLY A 17 -0.44 10.98 -24.94
C GLY A 17 0.88 11.72 -25.07
N GLY A 18 1.68 11.31 -26.02
CA GLY A 18 3.08 11.58 -26.27
C GLY A 18 3.54 13.05 -26.27
N VAL A 19 4.82 13.13 -25.90
CA VAL A 19 5.85 14.12 -26.25
C VAL A 19 5.44 15.58 -26.23
N GLY A 20 5.83 16.26 -25.15
CA GLY A 20 5.86 17.70 -25.07
C GLY A 20 5.57 18.18 -23.66
N ASN A 21 6.61 18.64 -22.94
CA ASN A 21 6.43 19.34 -21.67
C ASN A 21 5.62 20.62 -21.90
N PRO A 22 4.40 20.73 -21.39
CA PRO A 22 3.81 22.05 -21.21
C PRO A 22 4.23 22.56 -19.84
N LEU A 23 4.91 23.67 -19.81
CA LEU A 23 5.08 24.52 -18.65
C LEU A 23 3.67 24.81 -18.08
N PHE A 24 3.29 24.13 -17.02
CA PHE A 24 2.15 24.56 -16.23
C PHE A 24 2.47 25.92 -15.64
N SER A 25 1.96 26.97 -16.27
CA SER A 25 1.80 28.25 -15.61
C SER A 25 0.79 28.05 -14.50
N SER A 26 1.28 27.98 -13.24
CA SER A 26 0.42 28.00 -12.07
C SER A 26 -0.22 29.39 -11.96
N GLY A 27 -1.34 29.59 -12.65
CA GLY A 27 -2.22 30.70 -12.36
C GLY A 27 -2.71 30.52 -10.93
N ARG A 28 -2.14 31.28 -9.98
CA ARG A 28 -2.74 31.43 -8.67
C ARG A 28 -4.07 32.12 -8.88
N ILE A 29 -5.16 31.42 -8.66
CA ILE A 29 -6.47 32.05 -8.43
C ILE A 29 -6.35 32.70 -7.04
N SER A 30 -6.01 33.97 -7.01
CA SER A 30 -6.05 34.78 -5.79
C SER A 30 -7.47 35.26 -5.58
N CYS A 31 -8.22 34.56 -4.76
CA CYS A 31 -9.45 35.09 -4.21
C CYS A 31 -9.06 36.06 -3.09
N GLU A 32 -9.30 37.35 -3.27
CA GLU A 32 -9.25 38.29 -2.14
C GLU A 32 -10.36 37.96 -1.14
N PRO A 33 -10.11 38.07 0.16
CA PRO A 33 -11.14 37.75 1.17
C PRO A 33 -12.25 38.81 1.10
N LEU A 34 -13.35 38.44 0.49
CA LEU A 34 -14.60 39.19 0.56
C LEU A 34 -15.36 38.73 1.84
N GLU A 35 -15.83 39.72 2.59
CA GLU A 35 -16.62 39.52 3.81
C GLU A 35 -17.99 38.92 3.43
N GLU A 36 -18.11 37.59 3.46
CA GLU A 36 -19.35 36.83 3.71
C GLU A 36 -19.19 35.38 3.24
N GLU A 37 -19.75 34.44 3.99
CA GLU A 37 -19.69 32.98 3.73
C GLU A 37 -20.29 32.57 2.36
N ALA A 38 -21.07 33.40 1.72
CA ALA A 38 -21.62 33.18 0.37
C ALA A 38 -20.58 33.40 -0.76
N SER A 39 -19.48 34.07 -0.48
CA SER A 39 -18.54 34.57 -1.48
C SER A 39 -17.57 33.47 -2.00
N TRP A 40 -17.17 32.52 -1.15
CA TRP A 40 -16.24 31.47 -1.56
C TRP A 40 -16.85 30.45 -2.53
N SER A 41 -18.15 30.14 -2.37
CA SER A 41 -18.84 29.19 -3.26
C SER A 41 -19.04 29.78 -4.66
N VAL A 42 -19.29 31.08 -4.76
CA VAL A 42 -19.35 31.79 -6.04
C VAL A 42 -17.96 31.81 -6.71
N CYS A 43 -16.91 32.16 -5.96
CA CYS A 43 -15.54 32.14 -6.46
C CYS A 43 -15.10 30.75 -6.91
N LEU A 44 -15.50 29.69 -6.20
CA LEU A 44 -15.26 28.31 -6.60
C LEU A 44 -15.96 27.98 -7.93
N GLN A 45 -17.24 28.33 -8.06
CA GLN A 45 -18.02 28.09 -9.27
C GLN A 45 -17.42 28.82 -10.47
N ASP A 46 -17.14 30.10 -10.32
CA ASP A 46 -16.54 30.93 -11.39
C ASP A 46 -15.17 30.39 -11.83
N GLY A 47 -14.33 29.96 -10.87
CA GLY A 47 -13.04 29.35 -11.13
C GLY A 47 -13.16 28.01 -11.87
N LEU A 48 -14.11 27.18 -11.51
CA LEU A 48 -14.38 25.91 -12.18
C LEU A 48 -14.99 26.10 -13.57
N ASP A 49 -15.90 27.04 -13.73
CA ASP A 49 -16.47 27.38 -15.03
C ASP A 49 -15.42 27.96 -15.96
N SER A 50 -14.51 28.76 -15.46
CA SER A 50 -13.35 29.24 -16.22
C SER A 50 -12.42 28.08 -16.65
N LEU A 51 -12.19 27.12 -15.77
CA LEU A 51 -11.41 25.92 -16.09
C LEU A 51 -12.04 25.14 -17.24
N LEU A 52 -13.36 25.05 -17.31
CA LEU A 52 -14.07 24.34 -18.38
C LEU A 52 -13.92 25.01 -19.75
N GLN A 53 -13.45 26.23 -19.82
CA GLN A 53 -13.16 26.94 -21.08
C GLN A 53 -11.73 26.68 -21.61
N ASP A 54 -10.92 25.91 -20.89
CA ASP A 54 -9.56 25.58 -21.34
C ASP A 54 -9.60 24.75 -22.63
N GLU A 55 -8.77 25.16 -23.61
CA GLU A 55 -8.71 24.52 -24.93
C GLU A 55 -8.39 23.02 -24.88
N LEU A 56 -7.64 22.57 -23.86
CA LEU A 56 -7.33 21.15 -23.65
C LEU A 56 -8.57 20.31 -23.43
N LEU A 57 -9.64 20.91 -22.88
CA LEU A 57 -10.89 20.19 -22.60
C LEU A 57 -11.77 20.01 -23.83
N PHE A 58 -11.54 20.72 -24.94
CA PHE A 58 -12.29 20.54 -26.19
C PHE A 58 -12.04 19.15 -26.82
N THR A 59 -10.89 18.55 -26.54
CA THR A 59 -10.50 17.22 -27.05
C THR A 59 -10.44 16.16 -25.97
N SER A 60 -10.82 16.50 -24.74
CA SER A 60 -10.71 15.62 -23.56
C SER A 60 -12.09 15.34 -22.95
N GLN A 61 -12.20 14.22 -22.24
CA GLN A 61 -13.37 13.95 -21.41
C GLN A 61 -13.08 14.39 -19.97
N LEU A 62 -13.94 15.23 -19.44
CA LEU A 62 -13.89 15.69 -18.05
C LEU A 62 -15.21 15.40 -17.35
N GLY A 63 -15.13 14.80 -16.17
CA GLY A 63 -16.20 14.75 -15.18
C GLY A 63 -15.71 15.36 -13.89
N LEU A 64 -16.45 16.29 -13.34
CA LEU A 64 -16.09 17.00 -12.12
C LEU A 64 -17.24 16.95 -11.13
N CYS A 65 -16.91 16.68 -9.87
CA CYS A 65 -17.83 16.69 -8.75
C CYS A 65 -17.12 17.24 -7.53
N VAL A 66 -17.63 18.32 -6.96
CA VAL A 66 -17.13 18.91 -5.72
C VAL A 66 -18.22 18.81 -4.67
N TYR A 67 -17.87 18.19 -3.54
CA TYR A 67 -18.82 17.90 -2.47
C TYR A 67 -18.27 18.41 -1.14
N ASP A 68 -19.09 19.15 -0.39
CA ASP A 68 -18.77 19.54 0.98
C ASP A 68 -19.14 18.41 1.93
N LEU A 69 -18.11 17.83 2.58
CA LEU A 69 -18.29 16.76 3.55
C LEU A 69 -18.73 17.25 4.93
N THR A 70 -18.64 18.57 5.17
CA THR A 70 -19.05 19.16 6.47
C THR A 70 -20.57 19.39 6.47
N ASP A 71 -21.07 19.99 5.41
CA ASP A 71 -22.47 20.35 5.28
C ASP A 71 -23.28 19.34 4.46
N ASP A 72 -22.62 18.24 4.04
CA ASP A 72 -23.20 17.15 3.25
C ASP A 72 -23.91 17.65 1.96
N THR A 73 -23.27 18.62 1.27
CA THR A 73 -23.85 19.29 0.11
C THR A 73 -23.01 19.19 -1.15
N LEU A 74 -23.68 19.06 -2.29
CA LEU A 74 -23.04 19.11 -3.61
C LEU A 74 -22.81 20.58 -4.00
N LEU A 75 -21.55 20.98 -4.12
CA LEU A 75 -21.17 22.35 -4.47
C LEU A 75 -21.07 22.58 -5.98
N TYR A 76 -20.58 21.57 -6.72
CA TYR A 76 -20.40 21.66 -8.15
C TYR A 76 -20.48 20.30 -8.82
N ALA A 77 -21.10 20.22 -9.98
CA ALA A 77 -21.15 19.00 -10.79
C ALA A 77 -21.13 19.33 -12.28
N TYR A 78 -20.13 18.80 -12.97
CA TYR A 78 -20.05 18.85 -14.43
C TYR A 78 -19.83 17.42 -14.95
N GLN A 79 -20.73 16.94 -15.80
CA GLN A 79 -20.69 15.58 -16.35
C GLN A 79 -20.39 14.48 -15.30
N ALA A 80 -20.78 14.68 -14.05
CA ALA A 80 -20.43 13.81 -12.92
C ALA A 80 -20.95 12.36 -13.07
N LYS A 81 -21.92 12.12 -13.96
CA LYS A 81 -22.46 10.78 -14.27
C LYS A 81 -21.85 10.15 -15.52
N GLN A 82 -20.91 10.83 -16.18
CA GLN A 82 -20.26 10.28 -17.36
C GLN A 82 -19.39 9.07 -16.98
N ARG A 83 -19.54 7.99 -17.73
CA ARG A 83 -18.71 6.80 -17.56
C ARG A 83 -17.34 7.05 -18.17
N MET A 84 -16.32 6.85 -17.38
CA MET A 84 -14.92 6.99 -17.76
C MET A 84 -14.12 5.75 -17.38
N ARG A 85 -12.94 5.56 -17.98
CA ARG A 85 -11.99 4.55 -17.53
C ARG A 85 -11.40 5.00 -16.19
N PRO A 86 -11.55 4.22 -15.11
CA PRO A 86 -11.15 4.66 -13.78
C PRO A 86 -9.62 4.73 -13.63
N ALA A 87 -8.87 3.95 -14.40
CA ALA A 87 -7.43 3.80 -14.21
C ALA A 87 -7.08 3.63 -12.71
N SER A 88 -6.01 4.31 -12.21
CA SER A 88 -5.62 4.20 -10.79
C SER A 88 -6.63 4.75 -9.79
N THR A 89 -7.67 5.46 -10.23
CA THR A 89 -8.74 5.91 -9.32
C THR A 89 -9.57 4.73 -8.78
N GLU A 90 -9.54 3.57 -9.45
CA GLU A 90 -10.15 2.33 -8.96
C GLU A 90 -9.56 1.87 -7.63
N LYS A 91 -8.33 2.27 -7.29
CA LYS A 91 -7.72 2.00 -5.98
C LYS A 91 -8.51 2.59 -4.82
N LEU A 92 -9.30 3.65 -5.05
CA LEU A 92 -10.21 4.19 -4.04
C LEU A 92 -11.29 3.18 -3.66
N VAL A 93 -11.85 2.47 -4.64
CA VAL A 93 -12.85 1.42 -4.38
C VAL A 93 -12.21 0.29 -3.56
N THR A 94 -11.00 -0.14 -3.94
CA THR A 94 -10.24 -1.14 -3.18
C THR A 94 -9.98 -0.69 -1.74
N ALA A 95 -9.56 0.57 -1.54
CA ALA A 95 -9.27 1.11 -0.21
C ALA A 95 -10.53 1.21 0.65
N VAL A 96 -11.65 1.70 0.09
CA VAL A 96 -12.93 1.78 0.80
C VAL A 96 -13.43 0.39 1.18
N THR A 97 -13.37 -0.57 0.26
CA THR A 97 -13.76 -1.95 0.53
C THR A 97 -12.88 -2.55 1.63
N ALA A 98 -11.57 -2.35 1.58
CA ALA A 98 -10.66 -2.84 2.61
C ALA A 98 -10.99 -2.24 4.00
N LEU A 99 -11.27 -0.94 4.08
CA LEU A 99 -11.67 -0.30 5.32
C LEU A 99 -13.03 -0.80 5.83
N SER A 100 -13.98 -1.06 4.94
CA SER A 100 -15.30 -1.57 5.28
C SER A 100 -15.24 -3.01 5.82
N GLU A 101 -14.44 -3.88 5.17
CA GLU A 101 -14.39 -5.31 5.49
C GLU A 101 -13.40 -5.64 6.62
N LEU A 102 -12.27 -4.94 6.68
CA LEU A 102 -11.20 -5.23 7.63
C LEU A 102 -11.18 -4.28 8.84
N GLY A 103 -11.80 -3.10 8.70
CA GLY A 103 -11.78 -2.05 9.71
C GLY A 103 -10.48 -1.22 9.70
N SER A 104 -10.53 -0.08 10.41
CA SER A 104 -9.39 0.85 10.52
C SER A 104 -8.21 0.31 11.32
N ASP A 105 -8.46 -0.66 12.18
CA ASP A 105 -7.47 -1.23 13.10
C ASP A 105 -6.75 -2.45 12.53
N TYR A 106 -7.11 -2.85 11.30
CA TYR A 106 -6.43 -3.96 10.63
C TYR A 106 -4.92 -3.70 10.54
N ARG A 107 -4.13 -4.75 10.82
CA ARG A 107 -2.67 -4.71 10.71
C ARG A 107 -2.18 -5.89 9.88
N PHE A 108 -1.34 -5.59 8.91
CA PHE A 108 -0.55 -6.64 8.26
C PHE A 108 0.40 -7.25 9.28
N ALA A 109 0.61 -8.56 9.19
CA ALA A 109 1.48 -9.23 10.14
C ALA A 109 2.28 -10.34 9.47
N THR A 110 3.58 -10.16 9.42
CA THR A 110 4.53 -11.24 9.16
C THR A 110 4.93 -11.83 10.50
N ARG A 111 4.89 -13.15 10.63
CA ARG A 111 5.09 -13.84 11.92
C ARG A 111 6.19 -14.87 11.83
N LEU A 112 6.85 -15.08 12.98
CA LEU A 112 7.86 -16.11 13.15
C LEU A 112 7.30 -17.20 14.07
N PHE A 113 7.33 -18.45 13.62
CA PHE A 113 6.91 -19.62 14.38
C PHE A 113 7.99 -20.67 14.39
N TYR A 114 8.02 -21.50 15.39
CA TYR A 114 8.86 -22.67 15.41
C TYR A 114 8.10 -23.93 15.86
N THR A 115 8.64 -25.08 15.50
CA THR A 115 8.19 -26.38 15.99
C THR A 115 9.25 -27.01 16.87
N GLY A 116 8.85 -27.99 17.66
CA GLY A 116 9.79 -28.66 18.58
C GLY A 116 10.08 -27.86 19.85
N GLU A 117 11.29 -27.91 20.35
CA GLU A 117 11.65 -27.31 21.62
C GLU A 117 13.03 -26.67 21.62
N ILE A 118 13.25 -25.69 22.49
CA ILE A 118 14.53 -25.03 22.68
C ILE A 118 15.21 -25.66 23.90
N ARG A 119 16.39 -26.28 23.69
CA ARG A 119 17.23 -26.84 24.74
C ARG A 119 18.70 -26.55 24.49
N GLY A 120 19.41 -26.12 25.50
CA GLY A 120 20.88 -25.91 25.42
C GLY A 120 21.25 -24.93 24.30
N ARG A 121 20.50 -23.86 24.11
CA ARG A 121 20.68 -22.82 23.05
C ARG A 121 20.46 -23.36 21.63
N VAL A 122 19.78 -24.48 21.50
CA VAL A 122 19.48 -25.13 20.22
C VAL A 122 17.96 -25.28 20.07
N LEU A 123 17.43 -24.81 18.97
CA LEU A 123 16.08 -25.14 18.54
C LEU A 123 16.10 -26.53 17.87
N HIS A 124 15.54 -27.53 18.57
CA HIS A 124 15.35 -28.89 18.06
C HIS A 124 14.03 -28.97 17.29
N GLY A 125 14.00 -28.35 16.10
CA GLY A 125 12.80 -28.25 15.28
C GLY A 125 13.03 -27.31 14.12
N ASP A 126 11.94 -26.97 13.44
CA ASP A 126 11.95 -26.10 12.28
C ASP A 126 11.53 -24.67 12.65
N LEU A 127 12.01 -23.70 11.87
CA LEU A 127 11.62 -22.31 11.97
C LEU A 127 10.82 -21.91 10.72
N TYR A 128 9.69 -21.23 10.90
CA TYR A 128 8.80 -20.79 9.83
C TYR A 128 8.64 -19.27 9.88
N VAL A 129 8.85 -18.64 8.73
CA VAL A 129 8.43 -17.24 8.52
C VAL A 129 7.14 -17.26 7.74
N VAL A 130 6.06 -16.83 8.38
CA VAL A 130 4.72 -16.80 7.79
C VAL A 130 4.45 -15.39 7.27
N GLY A 131 4.30 -15.27 5.95
CA GLY A 131 4.09 -14.00 5.27
C GLY A 131 2.67 -13.47 5.41
N GLY A 132 2.54 -12.16 5.60
CA GLY A 132 1.27 -11.46 5.76
C GLY A 132 1.06 -10.30 4.79
N PHE A 133 1.77 -10.25 3.67
CA PHE A 133 1.69 -9.15 2.70
C PHE A 133 1.98 -7.77 3.27
N ASP A 134 2.79 -7.67 4.33
CA ASP A 134 3.15 -6.38 4.90
C ASP A 134 4.02 -5.56 3.93
N PRO A 135 3.49 -4.46 3.36
CA PRO A 135 4.23 -3.66 2.38
C PRO A 135 5.30 -2.78 3.01
N CYS A 136 5.24 -2.59 4.33
CA CYS A 136 6.15 -1.76 5.09
C CYS A 136 7.27 -2.56 5.77
N PHE A 137 7.24 -3.90 5.66
CA PHE A 137 8.22 -4.77 6.29
C PHE A 137 9.65 -4.46 5.79
N GLY A 138 10.55 -4.15 6.73
CA GLY A 138 11.87 -3.64 6.43
C GLY A 138 13.00 -4.30 7.21
N LYS A 139 14.16 -3.68 7.16
CA LYS A 139 15.39 -4.19 7.78
C LYS A 139 15.26 -4.31 9.30
N GLU A 140 14.64 -3.33 9.93
CA GLU A 140 14.48 -3.32 11.40
C GLU A 140 13.59 -4.48 11.87
N ASP A 141 12.58 -4.85 11.08
CA ASP A 141 11.68 -5.96 11.38
C ASP A 141 12.43 -7.30 11.29
N LEU A 142 13.27 -7.48 10.24
CA LEU A 142 14.13 -8.66 10.13
C LEU A 142 15.11 -8.78 11.30
N LEU A 143 15.71 -7.65 11.70
CA LEU A 143 16.60 -7.62 12.86
C LEU A 143 15.86 -7.95 14.14
N SER A 144 14.62 -7.49 14.30
CA SER A 144 13.79 -7.79 15.47
C SER A 144 13.49 -9.30 15.58
N PHE A 145 13.22 -9.97 14.47
CA PHE A 145 13.07 -11.44 14.45
C PHE A 145 14.34 -12.16 14.89
N GLY A 146 15.48 -11.73 14.37
CA GLY A 146 16.77 -12.30 14.77
C GLY A 146 17.09 -12.08 16.26
N LYS A 147 16.78 -10.88 16.78
CA LYS A 147 16.93 -10.56 18.21
C LYS A 147 16.01 -11.39 19.07
N ALA A 148 14.74 -11.57 18.69
CA ALA A 148 13.79 -12.40 19.43
C ALA A 148 14.28 -13.85 19.58
N LEU A 149 14.90 -14.42 18.53
CA LEU A 149 15.53 -15.73 18.63
C LEU A 149 16.72 -15.73 19.60
N LYS A 150 17.54 -14.69 19.62
CA LYS A 150 18.64 -14.56 20.58
C LYS A 150 18.15 -14.39 22.02
N GLU A 151 17.11 -13.61 22.23
CA GLU A 151 16.45 -13.42 23.53
C GLU A 151 15.83 -14.74 24.04
N SER A 152 15.44 -15.62 23.11
CA SER A 152 15.00 -17.00 23.41
C SER A 152 16.17 -17.99 23.53
N ASP A 153 17.42 -17.51 23.66
CA ASP A 153 18.63 -18.32 23.76
C ASP A 153 18.89 -19.27 22.57
N VAL A 154 18.50 -18.91 21.35
CA VAL A 154 18.73 -19.73 20.16
C VAL A 154 20.02 -19.32 19.44
N ASP A 155 20.99 -20.23 19.38
CA ASP A 155 22.23 -20.09 18.60
C ASP A 155 22.29 -21.02 17.38
N SER A 156 21.46 -22.04 17.34
CA SER A 156 21.36 -22.92 16.19
C SER A 156 20.00 -23.58 16.06
N ILE A 157 19.67 -23.96 14.83
CA ILE A 157 18.43 -24.64 14.46
C ILE A 157 18.82 -25.97 13.83
N THR A 158 18.39 -27.08 14.40
CA THR A 158 18.70 -28.43 13.88
C THR A 158 17.83 -28.83 12.72
N GLY A 159 16.61 -28.30 12.67
CA GLY A 159 15.72 -28.42 11.54
C GLY A 159 16.02 -27.39 10.44
N ARG A 160 15.00 -26.90 9.80
CA ARG A 160 15.12 -26.02 8.65
C ARG A 160 14.37 -24.69 8.85
N LEU A 161 14.84 -23.66 8.16
CA LEU A 161 14.13 -22.41 7.99
C LEU A 161 13.22 -22.54 6.77
N TYR A 162 11.91 -22.35 6.95
CA TYR A 162 10.92 -22.38 5.91
C TYR A 162 10.26 -21.02 5.68
N ALA A 163 9.92 -20.75 4.41
CA ALA A 163 9.07 -19.66 4.01
C ALA A 163 7.62 -20.17 3.88
N ASP A 164 6.70 -19.66 4.68
CA ASP A 164 5.29 -19.93 4.49
C ASP A 164 4.65 -18.77 3.69
N VAL A 165 4.36 -19.06 2.44
CA VAL A 165 3.68 -18.16 1.49
C VAL A 165 2.26 -18.64 1.16
N SER A 166 1.71 -19.52 1.98
CA SER A 166 0.42 -20.18 1.73
C SER A 166 -0.80 -19.25 1.79
N MET A 167 -0.60 -17.99 2.23
CA MET A 167 -1.64 -16.96 2.17
C MET A 167 -2.03 -16.58 0.74
N LYS A 168 -1.20 -16.90 -0.25
CA LYS A 168 -1.46 -16.68 -1.67
C LYS A 168 -1.34 -17.98 -2.44
N ASP A 169 -2.10 -18.07 -3.52
CA ASP A 169 -1.96 -19.12 -4.53
C ASP A 169 -0.60 -19.05 -5.26
N THR A 170 -0.34 -20.01 -6.13
CA THR A 170 0.92 -20.12 -6.88
C THR A 170 0.98 -19.21 -8.11
N LEU A 171 -0.08 -18.47 -8.43
CA LEU A 171 -0.10 -17.57 -9.58
C LEU A 171 0.80 -16.37 -9.32
N GLN A 172 1.78 -16.15 -10.16
CA GLN A 172 2.74 -15.03 -9.99
C GLN A 172 2.17 -13.69 -10.46
N TRP A 173 1.21 -13.71 -11.37
CA TRP A 173 0.64 -12.54 -12.03
C TRP A 173 -0.81 -12.34 -11.63
N GLY A 174 -1.20 -11.10 -11.41
CA GLY A 174 -2.60 -10.74 -11.27
C GLY A 174 -3.34 -10.84 -12.60
N TRP A 175 -4.62 -11.15 -12.54
CA TRP A 175 -5.45 -11.17 -13.76
C TRP A 175 -5.52 -9.76 -14.37
N GLY A 176 -5.27 -9.66 -15.69
CA GLY A 176 -5.29 -8.40 -16.41
C GLY A 176 -3.97 -7.62 -16.40
N TRP A 177 -2.90 -8.14 -15.79
CA TRP A 177 -1.58 -7.53 -15.90
C TRP A 177 -1.01 -7.72 -17.31
N CYS A 178 -0.34 -6.67 -17.81
CA CYS A 178 0.35 -6.75 -19.10
C CYS A 178 1.71 -7.45 -18.96
N TRP A 179 2.17 -8.05 -20.02
CA TRP A 179 3.43 -8.77 -20.06
C TRP A 179 4.66 -7.87 -19.85
N ASP A 180 4.52 -6.58 -20.10
CA ASP A 180 5.54 -5.53 -19.97
C ASP A 180 5.41 -4.72 -18.66
N ASP A 181 4.50 -5.10 -17.77
CA ASP A 181 4.40 -4.50 -16.44
C ASP A 181 5.63 -4.89 -15.61
N ASP A 182 6.40 -3.89 -15.15
CA ASP A 182 7.51 -4.07 -14.21
C ASP A 182 6.96 -4.24 -12.78
N MET A 183 6.42 -5.42 -12.52
CA MET A 183 5.81 -5.73 -11.22
C MET A 183 6.71 -6.69 -10.43
N PRO A 184 6.85 -6.48 -9.11
CA PRO A 184 7.52 -7.45 -8.28
C PRO A 184 6.72 -8.75 -8.24
N VAL A 185 7.41 -9.87 -8.02
CA VAL A 185 6.74 -11.17 -7.79
C VAL A 185 5.78 -11.01 -6.61
N LEU A 186 4.51 -11.33 -6.85
CA LEU A 186 3.47 -11.24 -5.83
C LEU A 186 3.62 -12.39 -4.83
N THR A 187 4.15 -12.09 -3.65
CA THR A 187 4.38 -13.04 -2.56
C THR A 187 4.05 -12.42 -1.21
N PRO A 188 3.50 -13.19 -0.24
CA PRO A 188 3.29 -12.70 1.12
C PRO A 188 4.54 -12.27 1.86
N LEU A 189 5.73 -12.71 1.41
CA LEU A 189 7.04 -12.39 1.99
C LEU A 189 7.82 -11.45 1.06
N LEU A 190 7.37 -10.20 0.94
CA LEU A 190 8.11 -9.15 0.22
C LEU A 190 9.07 -8.42 1.15
N TYR A 191 10.26 -8.10 0.63
CA TYR A 191 11.23 -7.22 1.27
C TYR A 191 11.72 -6.16 0.27
N GLY A 192 11.46 -4.90 0.57
CA GLY A 192 11.82 -3.81 -0.34
C GLY A 192 11.23 -3.98 -1.76
N LYS A 193 10.01 -4.46 -1.86
CA LYS A 193 9.30 -4.76 -3.12
C LYS A 193 9.95 -5.86 -3.98
N LYS A 194 10.85 -6.67 -3.39
CA LYS A 194 11.56 -7.75 -4.07
C LYS A 194 11.34 -9.07 -3.35
N ASN A 195 11.39 -10.17 -4.11
CA ASN A 195 11.33 -11.53 -3.55
C ASN A 195 12.71 -11.97 -3.02
N ILE A 196 13.24 -11.22 -2.06
CA ILE A 196 14.54 -11.51 -1.44
C ILE A 196 14.45 -11.70 0.08
N PHE A 197 13.24 -11.76 0.62
CA PHE A 197 12.99 -11.80 2.06
C PHE A 197 13.81 -12.89 2.77
N ILE A 198 13.66 -14.14 2.34
CA ILE A 198 14.32 -15.28 2.99
C ILE A 198 15.83 -15.19 2.89
N ARG A 199 16.34 -14.77 1.76
CA ARG A 199 17.79 -14.57 1.59
C ARG A 199 18.30 -13.53 2.58
N THR A 200 17.63 -12.38 2.66
CA THR A 200 18.04 -11.30 3.58
C THR A 200 17.88 -11.72 5.03
N PHE A 201 16.81 -12.46 5.36
CA PHE A 201 16.64 -12.99 6.72
C PHE A 201 17.71 -14.01 7.09
N SER A 202 18.08 -14.90 6.16
CA SER A 202 19.20 -15.83 6.37
C SER A 202 20.53 -15.10 6.62
N GLU A 203 20.79 -14.02 5.88
CA GLU A 203 21.96 -13.16 6.10
C GLU A 203 21.95 -12.52 7.50
N VAL A 204 20.79 -12.06 7.97
CA VAL A 204 20.60 -11.51 9.33
C VAL A 204 20.88 -12.58 10.40
N LEU A 205 20.30 -13.76 10.27
CA LEU A 205 20.52 -14.86 11.20
C LEU A 205 21.99 -15.25 11.27
N HIS A 206 22.64 -15.35 10.11
CA HIS A 206 24.07 -15.64 10.03
C HIS A 206 24.92 -14.54 10.71
N GLY A 207 24.59 -13.26 10.47
CA GLY A 207 25.26 -12.12 11.12
C GLY A 207 25.11 -12.10 12.64
N LEU A 208 24.03 -12.68 13.18
CA LEU A 208 23.78 -12.87 14.61
C LEU A 208 24.39 -14.17 15.16
N GLY A 209 25.10 -14.96 14.34
CA GLY A 209 25.70 -16.22 14.72
C GLY A 209 24.68 -17.35 14.91
N ILE A 210 23.50 -17.27 14.33
CA ILE A 210 22.49 -18.32 14.39
C ILE A 210 22.66 -19.26 13.21
N ARG A 211 23.10 -20.48 13.49
CA ARG A 211 23.30 -21.53 12.48
C ARG A 211 21.96 -22.12 12.06
N HIS A 212 21.71 -22.18 10.77
CA HIS A 212 20.47 -22.71 10.19
C HIS A 212 20.69 -23.24 8.78
N VAL A 213 19.72 -24.01 8.27
CA VAL A 213 19.67 -24.49 6.89
C VAL A 213 18.32 -24.09 6.29
N PHE A 214 18.33 -23.55 5.08
CA PHE A 214 17.08 -23.22 4.37
C PHE A 214 16.44 -24.48 3.80
N GLY A 215 15.13 -24.65 4.08
CA GLY A 215 14.33 -25.81 3.70
C GLY A 215 13.43 -25.60 2.48
N GLY A 216 13.32 -24.36 2.00
CA GLY A 216 12.42 -24.03 0.91
C GLY A 216 11.10 -23.41 1.40
N GLN A 217 10.02 -23.66 0.66
CA GLN A 217 8.69 -23.21 1.02
C GLN A 217 7.91 -24.37 1.65
N ALA A 218 7.30 -24.12 2.81
CA ALA A 218 6.40 -25.06 3.46
C ALA A 218 5.37 -24.29 4.29
N ARG A 219 4.16 -24.83 4.39
CA ARG A 219 3.11 -24.29 5.24
C ARG A 219 3.44 -24.57 6.72
N CYS A 220 3.33 -23.53 7.53
CA CYS A 220 3.51 -23.66 8.98
C CYS A 220 2.42 -24.59 9.58
N PRO A 221 2.78 -25.60 10.38
CA PRO A 221 1.82 -26.42 11.11
C PRO A 221 0.97 -25.56 12.05
N GLN A 222 -0.31 -25.96 12.25
CA GLN A 222 -1.24 -25.21 13.13
C GLN A 222 -0.82 -25.16 14.60
N ASN A 223 0.10 -26.04 15.02
CA ASN A 223 0.64 -26.17 16.38
C ASN A 223 2.04 -25.53 16.52
N GLY A 224 2.45 -24.67 15.59
CA GLY A 224 3.65 -23.87 15.75
C GLY A 224 3.53 -22.93 16.95
N VAL A 225 4.62 -22.77 17.70
CA VAL A 225 4.73 -21.86 18.85
C VAL A 225 5.27 -20.51 18.35
N LEU A 226 4.69 -19.42 18.84
CA LEU A 226 5.17 -18.05 18.60
C LEU A 226 6.34 -17.72 19.49
#